data_b00363f6d81d621291ea4030ef281091
#
_entry.id   b00363f6d81d621291ea4030ef281091
#
_cell.length_a   1.000
_cell.length_b   1.000
_cell.length_c   1.000
_cell.angle_alpha   90.00
_cell.angle_beta   90.00
_cell.angle_gamma   90.00
#
_symmetry.space_group_name_H-M   'P 1'
#
loop_
_entity.id
_entity.type
_entity.pdbx_description
1 polymer ?
#
loop_
_entity_poly.entity_id
_entity_poly.type
_entity_poly.pdbx_seq_one_letter_code
_entity_poly.pdbx_strand_id
1 'polypeptide(L)'
;MEFQLDKDWRLQPIKGATGQTYMGIKETEKVFIKRNTSPLLAALSKEGLAPKMIWTKRTANGDVLTAQEWLEGRLLHADEIGKRNDVIDVLYQLHHSNLLKDMLKKIGGEVCTPLTMLKEYKRQLPKELKRNSYLKEVITYLYNHLPEYPET
;
A
#
# COMPACT_ATOMS: atom_id res chain seq x y z
N MET A 1 -4.18 -19.40 -14.23
CA MET A 1 -3.07 -19.21 -15.18
C MET A 1 -1.79 -19.19 -14.35
N GLU A 2 -1.05 -20.29 -14.32
CA GLU A 2 0.19 -20.41 -13.55
C GLU A 2 1.30 -19.64 -14.28
N PHE A 3 2.00 -18.79 -13.53
CA PHE A 3 3.22 -18.16 -14.02
C PHE A 3 4.33 -19.19 -13.97
N GLN A 4 4.98 -19.48 -15.08
CA GLN A 4 6.28 -20.10 -15.05
C GLN A 4 7.34 -19.01 -14.87
N LEU A 5 7.77 -18.80 -13.65
CA LEU A 5 9.14 -18.41 -13.36
C LEU A 5 10.05 -19.54 -13.83
N ASP A 6 11.35 -19.25 -14.15
CA ASP A 6 12.33 -20.25 -14.51
C ASP A 6 12.06 -21.56 -13.75
N LYS A 7 12.24 -22.70 -14.43
CA LYS A 7 11.80 -24.05 -13.98
C LYS A 7 12.17 -24.45 -12.54
N ASP A 8 13.03 -23.65 -11.90
CA ASP A 8 13.60 -23.91 -10.56
C ASP A 8 12.79 -23.28 -9.42
N TRP A 9 11.86 -22.38 -9.71
CA TRP A 9 11.05 -21.72 -8.67
C TRP A 9 9.71 -22.41 -8.49
N ARG A 10 9.42 -22.80 -7.24
CA ARG A 10 8.10 -23.26 -6.82
C ARG A 10 7.34 -22.09 -6.18
N LEU A 11 6.20 -21.73 -6.73
CA LEU A 11 5.34 -20.67 -6.24
C LEU A 11 4.21 -21.24 -5.41
N GLN A 12 4.04 -20.70 -4.20
CA GLN A 12 2.91 -20.96 -3.33
C GLN A 12 2.12 -19.67 -3.11
N PRO A 13 0.81 -19.63 -3.47
CA PRO A 13 0.00 -18.45 -3.26
C PRO A 13 -0.15 -18.17 -1.75
N ILE A 14 -0.02 -16.90 -1.37
CA ILE A 14 -0.26 -16.44 0.00
C ILE A 14 -1.63 -15.78 0.02
N LYS A 15 -2.45 -16.10 1.02
CA LYS A 15 -3.73 -15.41 1.24
C LYS A 15 -3.46 -13.93 1.51
N GLY A 16 -3.95 -13.07 0.64
CA GLY A 16 -3.85 -11.62 0.74
C GLY A 16 -5.02 -10.96 0.03
N ALA A 17 -5.25 -9.68 0.29
CA ALA A 17 -6.39 -8.92 -0.22
C ALA A 17 -6.48 -8.88 -1.75
N THR A 18 -5.35 -9.00 -2.46
CA THR A 18 -5.28 -8.87 -3.93
C THR A 18 -5.14 -10.19 -4.66
N GLY A 19 -4.87 -11.31 -3.97
CA GLY A 19 -4.61 -12.62 -4.60
C GLY A 19 -3.39 -12.66 -5.53
N GLN A 20 -2.50 -11.66 -5.47
CA GLN A 20 -1.36 -11.49 -6.37
C GLN A 20 -0.01 -11.59 -5.65
N THR A 21 -0.01 -12.36 -4.57
CA THR A 21 1.14 -12.51 -3.67
C THR A 21 1.49 -13.98 -3.53
N TYR A 22 2.78 -14.28 -3.62
CA TYR A 22 3.29 -15.66 -3.62
C TYR A 22 4.54 -15.77 -2.75
N MET A 23 4.73 -16.93 -2.15
CA MET A 23 6.01 -17.37 -1.63
C MET A 23 6.74 -18.12 -2.74
N GLY A 24 7.91 -17.63 -3.14
CA GLY A 24 8.81 -18.32 -4.06
C GLY A 24 9.82 -19.14 -3.28
N ILE A 25 9.99 -20.40 -3.64
CA ILE A 25 10.99 -21.30 -3.04
C ILE A 25 11.85 -21.84 -4.15
N LYS A 26 13.17 -21.69 -4.00
CA LYS A 26 14.19 -22.30 -4.85
C LYS A 26 15.26 -22.91 -3.96
N GLU A 27 15.37 -24.24 -3.96
CA GLU A 27 16.24 -24.97 -3.03
C GLU A 27 15.97 -24.56 -1.56
N THR A 28 16.90 -23.85 -0.93
CA THR A 28 16.77 -23.32 0.44
C THR A 28 16.39 -21.83 0.48
N GLU A 29 16.36 -21.15 -0.68
CA GLU A 29 16.04 -19.74 -0.77
C GLU A 29 14.53 -19.54 -0.74
N LYS A 30 14.07 -18.61 0.11
CA LYS A 30 12.68 -18.14 0.16
C LYS A 30 12.62 -16.67 -0.19
N VAL A 31 11.66 -16.31 -1.03
CA VAL A 31 11.38 -14.91 -1.40
C VAL A 31 9.89 -14.62 -1.35
N PHE A 32 9.57 -13.36 -1.10
CA PHE A 32 8.20 -12.85 -1.18
C PHE A 32 7.99 -12.23 -2.57
N ILE A 33 7.05 -12.77 -3.35
CA ILE A 33 6.82 -12.34 -4.73
C ILE A 33 5.48 -11.62 -4.83
N LYS A 34 5.50 -10.43 -5.41
CA LYS A 34 4.31 -9.65 -5.77
C LYS A 34 4.23 -9.48 -7.28
N ARG A 35 3.00 -9.54 -7.79
CA ARG A 35 2.68 -9.31 -9.20
C ARG A 35 2.15 -7.90 -9.40
N ASN A 36 2.62 -7.23 -10.46
CA ASN A 36 2.16 -5.90 -10.89
C ASN A 36 2.13 -4.85 -9.78
N THR A 37 3.22 -4.77 -9.00
CA THR A 37 3.38 -3.77 -7.95
C THR A 37 3.70 -2.40 -8.54
N SER A 38 3.31 -1.36 -7.80
CA SER A 38 3.71 0.01 -8.10
C SER A 38 5.24 0.18 -8.04
N PRO A 39 5.85 1.00 -8.90
CA PRO A 39 7.25 1.41 -8.79
C PRO A 39 7.64 2.01 -7.43
N LEU A 40 6.65 2.52 -6.68
CA LEU A 40 6.84 3.01 -5.32
C LEU A 40 7.45 1.97 -4.38
N LEU A 41 7.21 0.67 -4.64
CA LEU A 41 7.78 -0.41 -3.84
C LEU A 41 9.31 -0.39 -3.84
N ALA A 42 9.94 -0.03 -4.96
CA ALA A 42 11.40 0.12 -5.06
C ALA A 42 11.92 1.26 -4.17
N ALA A 43 11.20 2.38 -4.15
CA ALA A 43 11.55 3.52 -3.32
C ALA A 43 11.36 3.20 -1.82
N LEU A 44 10.27 2.54 -1.45
CA LEU A 44 10.03 2.06 -0.08
C LEU A 44 11.12 1.10 0.39
N SER A 45 11.53 0.16 -0.47
CA SER A 45 12.63 -0.77 -0.17
C SER A 45 13.96 -0.04 0.02
N LYS A 46 14.24 0.99 -0.79
CA LYS A 46 15.45 1.80 -0.68
C LYS A 46 15.51 2.60 0.62
N GLU A 47 14.36 3.10 1.08
CA GLU A 47 14.21 3.82 2.36
C GLU A 47 14.17 2.88 3.58
N GLY A 48 14.22 1.56 3.39
CA GLY A 48 14.11 0.59 4.49
C GLY A 48 12.68 0.44 5.06
N LEU A 49 11.68 0.98 4.38
CA LEU A 49 10.26 0.93 4.78
C LEU A 49 9.51 -0.28 4.21
N ALA A 50 10.17 -1.05 3.36
CA ALA A 50 9.70 -2.33 2.85
C ALA A 50 10.88 -3.30 2.79
N PRO A 51 10.60 -4.64 2.77
CA PRO A 51 11.64 -5.64 2.63
C PRO A 51 12.51 -5.37 1.41
N LYS A 52 13.79 -5.73 1.50
CA LYS A 52 14.77 -5.49 0.44
C LYS A 52 14.32 -6.14 -0.86
N MET A 53 14.33 -5.36 -1.95
CA MET A 53 14.08 -5.87 -3.29
C MET A 53 15.27 -6.68 -3.77
N ILE A 54 15.02 -7.92 -4.22
CA ILE A 54 16.05 -8.85 -4.70
C ILE A 54 16.14 -8.78 -6.22
N TRP A 55 15.00 -8.93 -6.91
CA TRP A 55 14.92 -8.82 -8.37
C TRP A 55 13.52 -8.43 -8.84
N THR A 56 13.47 -7.94 -10.08
CA THR A 56 12.22 -7.71 -10.82
C THR A 56 12.34 -8.36 -12.18
N LYS A 57 11.31 -9.11 -12.60
CA LYS A 57 11.25 -9.77 -13.91
C LYS A 57 9.93 -9.49 -14.59
N ARG A 58 9.98 -9.35 -15.92
CA ARG A 58 8.79 -9.28 -16.76
C ARG A 58 8.48 -10.66 -17.30
N THR A 59 7.25 -11.09 -17.18
CA THR A 59 6.78 -12.37 -17.71
C THR A 59 6.41 -12.26 -19.20
N ALA A 60 6.26 -13.40 -19.89
CA ALA A 60 5.92 -13.42 -21.31
C ALA A 60 4.56 -12.76 -21.62
N ASN A 61 3.62 -12.78 -20.67
CA ASN A 61 2.30 -12.13 -20.80
C ASN A 61 2.32 -10.63 -20.42
N GLY A 62 3.50 -10.06 -20.17
CA GLY A 62 3.68 -8.63 -19.87
C GLY A 62 3.57 -8.24 -18.40
N ASP A 63 3.25 -9.17 -17.50
CA ASP A 63 3.22 -8.89 -16.07
C ASP A 63 4.61 -8.63 -15.49
N VAL A 64 4.65 -7.86 -14.43
CA VAL A 64 5.87 -7.60 -13.66
C VAL A 64 5.82 -8.37 -12.34
N LEU A 65 6.79 -9.23 -12.11
CA LEU A 65 7.00 -9.91 -10.84
C LEU A 65 8.15 -9.24 -10.09
N THR A 66 7.90 -8.90 -8.83
CA THR A 66 8.90 -8.30 -7.94
C THR A 66 9.14 -9.22 -6.76
N ALA A 67 10.38 -9.68 -6.60
CA ALA A 67 10.81 -10.46 -5.44
C ALA A 67 11.46 -9.57 -4.39
N GLN A 68 11.04 -9.77 -3.16
CA GLN A 68 11.60 -9.17 -1.97
C GLN A 68 12.13 -10.25 -1.03
N GLU A 69 13.03 -9.89 -0.14
CA GLU A 69 13.48 -10.81 0.91
C GLU A 69 12.29 -11.33 1.73
N TRP A 70 12.39 -12.60 2.12
CA TRP A 70 11.43 -13.18 3.03
C TRP A 70 11.78 -12.79 4.46
N LEU A 71 10.87 -12.11 5.14
CA LEU A 71 11.02 -11.76 6.55
C LEU A 71 10.18 -12.71 7.39
N GLU A 72 10.83 -13.34 8.37
CA GLU A 72 10.13 -14.08 9.41
C GLU A 72 9.54 -13.10 10.43
N GLY A 73 8.32 -13.37 10.86
CA GLY A 73 7.64 -12.49 11.80
C GLY A 73 6.15 -12.76 11.88
N ARG A 74 5.48 -11.93 12.66
CA ARG A 74 4.02 -11.92 12.77
C ARG A 74 3.44 -10.53 12.45
N LEU A 75 2.19 -10.51 12.09
CA LEU A 75 1.46 -9.25 11.98
C LEU A 75 1.21 -8.65 13.37
N LEU A 76 1.30 -7.34 13.47
CA LEU A 76 0.91 -6.61 14.66
C LEU A 76 -0.62 -6.50 14.73
N HIS A 77 -1.16 -6.63 15.94
CA HIS A 77 -2.55 -6.31 16.20
C HIS A 77 -2.74 -4.80 16.37
N ALA A 78 -3.93 -4.31 16.07
CA ALA A 78 -4.23 -2.87 16.11
C ALA A 78 -4.00 -2.23 17.49
N ASP A 79 -4.26 -2.97 18.58
CA ASP A 79 -4.07 -2.55 19.96
C ASP A 79 -2.58 -2.49 20.38
N GLU A 80 -1.70 -3.13 19.63
CA GLU A 80 -0.24 -3.09 19.86
C GLU A 80 0.39 -1.84 19.23
N ILE A 81 -0.17 -1.35 18.11
CA ILE A 81 0.40 -0.27 17.31
C ILE A 81 0.59 1.01 18.15
N GLY A 82 -0.42 1.38 18.94
CA GLY A 82 -0.37 2.60 19.75
C GLY A 82 0.65 2.59 20.90
N LYS A 83 1.28 1.45 21.16
CA LYS A 83 2.28 1.26 22.23
C LYS A 83 3.70 1.11 21.71
N ARG A 84 3.91 1.28 20.39
CA ARG A 84 5.18 0.99 19.72
C ARG A 84 5.75 2.25 19.07
N ASN A 85 6.84 2.75 19.63
CA ASN A 85 7.54 3.91 19.07
C ASN A 85 8.16 3.60 17.70
N ASP A 86 8.64 2.39 17.47
CA ASP A 86 9.20 1.96 16.19
C ASP A 86 8.17 2.05 15.03
N VAL A 87 6.89 1.82 15.29
CA VAL A 87 5.82 2.02 14.30
C VAL A 87 5.64 3.50 14.01
N ILE A 88 5.71 4.36 15.04
CA ILE A 88 5.61 5.81 14.86
C ILE A 88 6.80 6.32 14.04
N ASP A 89 8.00 5.83 14.30
CA ASP A 89 9.21 6.21 13.55
C ASP A 89 9.09 5.83 12.07
N VAL A 90 8.57 4.65 11.76
CA VAL A 90 8.31 4.20 10.38
C VAL A 90 7.28 5.11 9.69
N LEU A 91 6.18 5.46 10.38
CA LEU A 91 5.17 6.38 9.84
C LEU A 91 5.74 7.78 9.63
N TYR A 92 6.54 8.27 10.58
CA TYR A 92 7.21 9.56 10.44
C TYR A 92 8.13 9.58 9.22
N GLN A 93 8.97 8.57 9.06
CA GLN A 93 9.87 8.44 7.91
C GLN A 93 9.09 8.37 6.59
N LEU A 94 8.01 7.59 6.54
CA LEU A 94 7.14 7.47 5.37
C LEU A 94 6.61 8.85 4.91
N HIS A 95 6.14 9.67 5.86
CA HIS A 95 5.55 10.97 5.57
C HIS A 95 6.57 12.09 5.29
N HIS A 96 7.83 11.91 5.72
CA HIS A 96 8.88 12.94 5.59
C HIS A 96 9.94 12.62 4.53
N SER A 97 9.85 11.45 3.87
CA SER A 97 10.81 11.08 2.82
C SER A 97 10.58 11.89 1.54
N ASN A 98 11.56 12.71 1.17
CA ASN A 98 11.55 13.43 -0.10
C ASN A 98 11.60 12.47 -1.30
N LEU A 99 12.34 11.36 -1.18
CA LEU A 99 12.42 10.35 -2.24
C LEU A 99 11.04 9.76 -2.56
N LEU A 100 10.26 9.42 -1.52
CA LEU A 100 8.91 8.88 -1.69
C LEU A 100 7.96 9.91 -2.26
N LYS A 101 8.05 11.17 -1.80
CA LYS A 101 7.25 12.29 -2.33
C LYS A 101 7.53 12.53 -3.81
N ASP A 102 8.79 12.56 -4.21
CA ASP A 102 9.18 12.75 -5.61
C ASP A 102 8.77 11.56 -6.49
N MET A 103 8.85 10.34 -5.96
CA MET A 103 8.38 9.16 -6.67
C MET A 103 6.88 9.18 -6.88
N LEU A 104 6.09 9.53 -5.84
CA LEU A 104 4.64 9.65 -5.94
C LEU A 104 4.21 10.67 -7.00
N LYS A 105 4.89 11.82 -7.06
CA LYS A 105 4.65 12.82 -8.11
C LYS A 105 4.90 12.27 -9.52
N LYS A 106 5.98 11.49 -9.70
CA LYS A 106 6.34 10.90 -11.00
C LYS A 106 5.39 9.81 -11.47
N ILE A 107 4.86 9.00 -10.57
CA ILE A 107 3.92 7.91 -10.92
C ILE A 107 2.46 8.35 -10.96
N GLY A 108 2.17 9.63 -10.68
CA GLY A 108 0.81 10.16 -10.70
C GLY A 108 -0.04 9.67 -9.53
N GLY A 109 0.49 9.68 -8.33
CA GLY A 109 -0.26 9.34 -7.11
C GLY A 109 -1.47 10.24 -6.92
N GLU A 110 -2.56 9.68 -6.38
CA GLU A 110 -3.75 10.47 -6.06
C GLU A 110 -3.45 11.45 -4.91
N VAL A 111 -3.87 12.69 -5.08
CA VAL A 111 -3.80 13.70 -4.03
C VAL A 111 -5.05 13.58 -3.15
N CYS A 112 -4.83 13.17 -1.91
CA CYS A 112 -5.90 13.02 -0.93
C CYS A 112 -6.04 14.31 -0.12
N THR A 113 -6.96 15.19 -0.51
CA THR A 113 -7.30 16.41 0.24
C THR A 113 -8.47 16.17 1.19
N PRO A 114 -8.67 17.00 2.24
CA PRO A 114 -9.86 16.91 3.09
C PRO A 114 -11.17 16.92 2.29
N LEU A 115 -11.23 17.69 1.21
CA LEU A 115 -12.39 17.76 0.32
C LEU A 115 -12.61 16.43 -0.43
N THR A 116 -11.55 15.83 -0.99
CA THR A 116 -11.66 14.55 -1.70
C THR A 116 -12.03 13.42 -0.76
N MET A 117 -11.49 13.40 0.46
CA MET A 117 -11.85 12.45 1.52
C MET A 117 -13.33 12.56 1.90
N LEU A 118 -13.83 13.79 2.10
CA LEU A 118 -15.23 14.01 2.47
C LEU A 118 -16.20 13.61 1.33
N LYS A 119 -15.83 13.88 0.08
CA LYS A 119 -16.60 13.44 -1.09
C LYS A 119 -16.67 11.92 -1.17
N GLU A 120 -15.54 11.24 -0.98
CA GLU A 120 -15.46 9.77 -1.00
C GLU A 120 -16.26 9.15 0.16
N TYR A 121 -16.12 9.69 1.38
CA TYR A 121 -16.92 9.28 2.52
C TYR A 121 -18.42 9.37 2.21
N LYS A 122 -18.87 10.53 1.68
CA LYS A 122 -20.28 10.72 1.29
C LYS A 122 -20.73 9.73 0.22
N ARG A 123 -19.86 9.39 -0.73
CA ARG A 123 -20.15 8.42 -1.78
C ARG A 123 -20.38 7.02 -1.21
N GLN A 124 -19.56 6.60 -0.25
CA GLN A 124 -19.59 5.27 0.37
C GLN A 124 -20.70 5.08 1.38
N LEU A 125 -21.35 6.15 1.86
CA LEU A 125 -22.42 6.04 2.85
C LEU A 125 -23.57 5.15 2.33
N PRO A 126 -24.06 4.20 3.13
CA PRO A 126 -25.29 3.45 2.86
C PRO A 126 -26.49 4.38 2.63
N LYS A 127 -27.44 3.94 1.80
CA LYS A 127 -28.63 4.74 1.45
C LYS A 127 -29.41 5.20 2.67
N GLU A 128 -29.51 4.35 3.70
CA GLU A 128 -30.20 4.61 4.95
C GLU A 128 -29.54 5.78 5.70
N LEU A 129 -28.22 5.78 5.79
CA LEU A 129 -27.44 6.84 6.45
C LEU A 129 -27.44 8.15 5.66
N LYS A 130 -27.55 8.09 4.33
CA LYS A 130 -27.68 9.30 3.48
C LYS A 130 -28.96 10.10 3.77
N ARG A 131 -29.98 9.48 4.36
CA ARG A 131 -31.25 10.14 4.73
C ARG A 131 -31.24 10.69 6.17
N ASN A 132 -30.25 10.33 6.98
CA ASN A 132 -30.15 10.79 8.37
C ASN A 132 -29.88 12.30 8.39
N SER A 133 -30.78 13.08 9.04
CA SER A 133 -30.70 14.54 9.11
C SER A 133 -29.47 15.03 9.86
N TYR A 134 -29.16 14.44 10.99
CA TYR A 134 -27.97 14.78 11.78
C TYR A 134 -26.67 14.57 10.97
N LEU A 135 -26.55 13.45 10.27
CA LEU A 135 -25.38 13.19 9.45
C LEU A 135 -25.25 14.17 8.28
N LYS A 136 -26.39 14.61 7.70
CA LYS A 136 -26.39 15.67 6.67
C LYS A 136 -25.87 17.00 7.23
N GLU A 137 -26.30 17.37 8.43
CA GLU A 137 -25.82 18.58 9.11
C GLU A 137 -24.32 18.52 9.38
N VAL A 138 -23.82 17.40 9.90
CA VAL A 138 -22.39 17.18 10.15
C VAL A 138 -21.59 17.28 8.84
N ILE A 139 -22.04 16.64 7.77
CA ILE A 139 -21.36 16.70 6.47
C ILE A 139 -21.37 18.14 5.93
N THR A 140 -22.49 18.86 6.03
CA THR A 140 -22.58 20.27 5.61
C THR A 140 -21.65 21.16 6.43
N TYR A 141 -21.60 20.96 7.74
CA TYR A 141 -20.66 21.67 8.61
C TYR A 141 -19.21 21.43 8.17
N LEU A 142 -18.82 20.17 7.93
CA LEU A 142 -17.49 19.82 7.48
C LEU A 142 -17.15 20.48 6.14
N TYR A 143 -18.06 20.50 5.17
CA TYR A 143 -17.83 21.19 3.88
C TYR A 143 -17.55 22.68 4.05
N ASN A 144 -18.23 23.34 4.98
CA ASN A 144 -18.11 24.76 5.22
C ASN A 144 -16.87 25.13 6.06
N HIS A 145 -16.22 24.16 6.70
CA HIS A 145 -15.09 24.35 7.61
C HIS A 145 -13.86 23.54 7.20
N LEU A 146 -13.78 23.12 5.92
CA LEU A 146 -12.58 22.44 5.43
C LEU A 146 -11.38 23.37 5.51
N PRO A 147 -10.24 22.89 6.03
CA PRO A 147 -9.02 23.67 6.03
C PRO A 147 -8.56 23.91 4.58
N GLU A 148 -8.02 25.08 4.30
CA GLU A 148 -7.28 25.32 3.08
C GLU A 148 -6.06 24.40 3.07
N TYR A 149 -5.95 23.58 2.03
CA TYR A 149 -4.79 22.73 1.85
C TYR A 149 -3.84 23.42 0.90
N PRO A 150 -2.60 23.73 1.30
CA PRO A 150 -1.65 24.30 0.37
C PRO A 150 -1.43 23.30 -0.77
N GLU A 151 -1.62 23.73 -1.99
CA GLU A 151 -1.20 22.98 -3.17
C GLU A 151 0.34 22.83 -3.09
N THR A 152 0.82 21.62 -2.74
CA THR A 152 2.25 21.31 -2.67
C THR A 152 2.68 20.47 -3.84
#